data_06b0d0021ed17cad2469d14074d1ae6c
#
_entry.id   06b0d0021ed17cad2469d14074d1ae6c
#
_cell.length_a   1.000
_cell.length_b   1.000
_cell.length_c   1.000
_cell.angle_alpha   90.00
_cell.angle_beta   90.00
_cell.angle_gamma   90.00
#
_symmetry.space_group_name_H-M   'P 1'
#
loop_
_entity.id
_entity.type
_entity.pdbx_description
1 polymer ?
#
loop_
_entity_poly.entity_id
_entity_poly.type
_entity_poly.pdbx_seq_one_letter_code
_entity_poly.pdbx_strand_id
1 'polypeptide(L)'
;MRRLLLLLLASVALTAAAPAATATVTVVISKAGIVPANVTVKQGDTVTWTNSDTVVHQIVVKNYNCTLTIQPAQQGSCTFTQSGKFNYSDPTQKGSKFNGSVTVQAAPLSVTLQSSKKILIFGGSSTLSGTVSSAQTGEHVTILSQPCGQTAFSQLTGLSTTTGGAFSYVVKPTLNTNYQAKWKTATATVTVKVRPRVRLARFAAGRFSAKVTAATPFTGKYVIFQRYSSSLSRWVAVKRVYLKTTTGTAPLVVTSATFRSKVKARLRVRAFMPQTQVGACYVAGIGNVIRS
;
A
#
# COMPACT_ATOMS: atom_id res chain seq x y z
N MET A 1 26.10 -32.60 24.51
CA MET A 1 25.57 -31.22 24.66
C MET A 1 24.80 -30.87 23.40
N ARG A 2 23.46 -30.97 23.45
CA ARG A 2 22.54 -30.67 22.33
C ARG A 2 22.34 -29.17 22.23
N ARG A 3 22.72 -28.56 21.12
CA ARG A 3 22.44 -27.15 20.82
C ARG A 3 21.04 -27.04 20.28
N LEU A 4 20.16 -26.39 21.04
CA LEU A 4 18.79 -26.03 20.65
C LEU A 4 18.86 -24.85 19.66
N LEU A 5 18.38 -25.06 18.44
CA LEU A 5 18.27 -24.05 17.42
C LEU A 5 16.90 -23.34 17.60
N LEU A 6 16.89 -22.14 18.16
CA LEU A 6 15.68 -21.31 18.21
C LEU A 6 15.42 -20.69 16.82
N LEU A 7 14.38 -21.16 16.15
CA LEU A 7 13.80 -20.52 14.98
C LEU A 7 12.94 -19.33 15.44
N LEU A 8 13.41 -18.12 15.24
CA LEU A 8 12.58 -16.91 15.35
C LEU A 8 11.66 -16.82 14.12
N LEU A 9 10.40 -17.16 14.30
CA LEU A 9 9.30 -16.84 13.37
C LEU A 9 8.99 -15.34 13.51
N ALA A 10 9.42 -14.56 12.53
CA ALA A 10 8.98 -13.16 12.40
C ALA A 10 7.53 -13.12 11.91
N SER A 11 6.59 -12.96 12.84
CA SER A 11 5.18 -12.69 12.53
C SER A 11 5.06 -11.27 11.93
N VAL A 12 4.72 -11.20 10.64
CA VAL A 12 4.28 -9.96 10.00
C VAL A 12 2.87 -9.66 10.52
N ALA A 13 2.76 -8.74 11.45
CA ALA A 13 1.47 -8.22 11.88
C ALA A 13 0.82 -7.46 10.72
N LEU A 14 -0.20 -8.05 10.11
CA LEU A 14 -1.10 -7.38 9.18
C LEU A 14 -1.97 -6.44 10.03
N THR A 15 -1.67 -5.16 10.07
CA THR A 15 -2.57 -4.16 10.66
C THR A 15 -3.79 -4.04 9.75
N ALA A 16 -4.85 -4.78 10.07
CA ALA A 16 -6.16 -4.53 9.51
C ALA A 16 -6.59 -3.13 9.97
N ALA A 17 -6.97 -2.26 9.03
CA ALA A 17 -7.63 -1.00 9.37
C ALA A 17 -8.87 -1.35 10.19
N ALA A 18 -8.97 -0.80 11.40
CA ALA A 18 -10.15 -0.96 12.23
C ALA A 18 -11.39 -0.46 11.44
N PRO A 19 -12.52 -1.19 11.45
CA PRO A 19 -13.75 -0.68 10.85
C PRO A 19 -14.07 0.67 11.51
N ALA A 20 -14.53 1.64 10.71
CA ALA A 20 -14.98 2.92 11.23
C ALA A 20 -16.06 2.65 12.28
N ALA A 21 -15.93 3.26 13.46
CA ALA A 21 -16.92 3.13 14.51
C ALA A 21 -18.29 3.62 13.96
N THR A 22 -19.32 2.76 14.03
CA THR A 22 -20.67 3.14 13.66
C THR A 22 -21.24 4.08 14.72
N ALA A 23 -21.70 5.25 14.29
CA ALA A 23 -22.35 6.20 15.18
C ALA A 23 -23.82 5.83 15.38
N THR A 24 -24.36 6.16 16.57
CA THR A 24 -25.80 6.07 16.84
C THR A 24 -26.35 7.47 17.03
N VAL A 25 -27.38 7.82 16.25
CA VAL A 25 -28.11 9.08 16.37
C VAL A 25 -29.48 8.80 16.99
N THR A 26 -29.83 9.52 18.06
CA THR A 26 -31.09 9.36 18.76
C THR A 26 -32.11 10.40 18.32
N VAL A 27 -33.34 9.95 18.09
CA VAL A 27 -34.52 10.72 17.76
C VAL A 27 -35.59 10.45 18.82
N VAL A 28 -36.23 11.46 19.35
CA VAL A 28 -37.25 11.33 20.38
C VAL A 28 -38.64 11.52 19.77
N ILE A 29 -39.55 10.62 20.07
CA ILE A 29 -40.98 10.71 19.73
C ILE A 29 -41.75 11.12 20.97
N SER A 30 -42.59 12.17 20.88
CA SER A 30 -43.44 12.66 21.97
C SER A 30 -44.78 13.12 21.44
N LYS A 31 -45.70 13.54 22.30
CA LYS A 31 -46.98 14.18 21.90
C LYS A 31 -46.79 15.40 21.02
N ALA A 32 -45.66 16.10 21.18
CA ALA A 32 -45.31 17.28 20.38
C ALA A 32 -44.87 16.92 18.96
N GLY A 33 -44.48 15.68 18.71
CA GLY A 33 -43.96 15.17 17.46
C GLY A 33 -42.61 14.51 17.61
N ILE A 34 -41.89 14.40 16.47
CA ILE A 34 -40.58 13.73 16.37
C ILE A 34 -39.47 14.81 16.36
N VAL A 35 -38.47 14.69 17.26
CA VAL A 35 -37.37 15.65 17.40
C VAL A 35 -36.03 14.94 17.59
N PRO A 36 -35.00 15.28 16.79
CA PRO A 36 -35.06 16.03 15.54
C PRO A 36 -35.80 15.23 14.44
N ALA A 37 -36.66 15.88 13.67
CA ALA A 37 -37.40 15.20 12.59
C ALA A 37 -36.49 14.82 11.40
N ASN A 38 -35.43 15.60 11.17
CA ASN A 38 -34.46 15.35 10.09
C ASN A 38 -33.07 15.13 10.68
N VAL A 39 -32.46 14.00 10.34
CA VAL A 39 -31.12 13.64 10.79
C VAL A 39 -30.21 13.35 9.61
N THR A 40 -28.91 13.59 9.78
CA THR A 40 -27.89 13.22 8.81
C THR A 40 -26.93 12.24 9.48
N VAL A 41 -26.71 11.11 8.82
CA VAL A 41 -25.84 10.02 9.28
C VAL A 41 -24.92 9.57 8.15
N LYS A 42 -23.89 8.79 8.47
CA LYS A 42 -23.04 8.15 7.45
C LYS A 42 -23.60 6.76 7.12
N GLN A 43 -23.25 6.24 5.97
CA GLN A 43 -23.52 4.87 5.58
C GLN A 43 -22.90 3.90 6.61
N GLY A 44 -23.73 3.02 7.16
CA GLY A 44 -23.39 2.10 8.26
C GLY A 44 -23.83 2.57 9.65
N ASP A 45 -24.19 3.84 9.83
CA ASP A 45 -24.66 4.36 11.11
C ASP A 45 -26.08 3.88 11.44
N THR A 46 -26.44 3.94 12.72
CA THR A 46 -27.74 3.54 13.25
C THR A 46 -28.52 4.77 13.74
N VAL A 47 -29.80 4.85 13.39
CA VAL A 47 -30.75 5.81 13.98
C VAL A 47 -31.64 5.05 14.95
N THR A 48 -31.78 5.57 16.17
CA THR A 48 -32.59 5.03 17.24
C THR A 48 -33.72 6.01 17.57
N TRP A 49 -34.96 5.55 17.48
CA TRP A 49 -36.17 6.29 17.91
C TRP A 49 -36.55 5.85 19.29
N THR A 50 -36.65 6.82 20.22
CA THR A 50 -37.09 6.57 21.60
C THR A 50 -38.51 7.16 21.79
N ASN A 51 -39.45 6.32 22.21
CA ASN A 51 -40.80 6.75 22.49
C ASN A 51 -40.96 7.30 23.92
N SER A 52 -41.06 8.60 24.04
CA SER A 52 -41.31 9.33 25.30
C SER A 52 -42.81 9.68 25.48
N ASP A 53 -43.69 9.18 24.62
CA ASP A 53 -45.15 9.34 24.75
C ASP A 53 -45.74 8.15 25.53
N THR A 54 -47.01 8.28 25.87
CA THR A 54 -47.83 7.25 26.56
C THR A 54 -48.57 6.30 25.61
N VAL A 55 -48.49 6.55 24.29
CA VAL A 55 -49.10 5.74 23.25
C VAL A 55 -48.05 5.02 22.39
N VAL A 56 -48.46 3.96 21.73
CA VAL A 56 -47.61 3.23 20.78
C VAL A 56 -47.39 4.07 19.53
N HIS A 57 -46.14 4.12 19.04
CA HIS A 57 -45.77 4.73 17.79
C HIS A 57 -45.24 3.71 16.79
N GLN A 58 -45.41 3.98 15.50
CA GLN A 58 -44.89 3.17 14.43
C GLN A 58 -43.99 4.05 13.53
N ILE A 59 -42.76 3.65 13.30
CA ILE A 59 -41.87 4.32 12.33
C ILE A 59 -41.78 3.46 11.09
N VAL A 60 -42.19 4.01 9.95
CA VAL A 60 -42.09 3.36 8.63
C VAL A 60 -41.16 4.20 7.76
N VAL A 61 -39.99 3.64 7.39
CA VAL A 61 -39.02 4.30 6.50
C VAL A 61 -39.36 3.92 5.05
N LYS A 62 -39.72 4.91 4.24
CA LYS A 62 -40.05 4.69 2.82
C LYS A 62 -38.85 4.27 1.99
N ASN A 63 -39.05 3.28 1.13
CA ASN A 63 -38.01 2.73 0.23
C ASN A 63 -36.80 2.18 0.97
N TYR A 64 -37.00 1.78 2.23
CA TYR A 64 -35.98 1.13 3.05
C TYR A 64 -36.62 0.04 3.90
N ASN A 65 -35.99 -1.09 4.06
CA ASN A 65 -36.53 -2.20 4.85
C ASN A 65 -36.36 -1.95 6.34
N CYS A 66 -37.11 -0.95 6.85
CA CYS A 66 -37.16 -0.64 8.27
C CYS A 66 -38.59 -0.18 8.66
N THR A 67 -39.25 -1.00 9.47
CA THR A 67 -40.52 -0.68 10.12
C THR A 67 -40.40 -1.08 11.60
N LEU A 68 -40.70 -0.12 12.49
CA LEU A 68 -40.56 -0.28 13.92
C LEU A 68 -41.93 -0.03 14.60
N THR A 69 -42.29 -0.88 15.55
CA THR A 69 -43.40 -0.61 16.51
C THR A 69 -42.76 -0.37 17.86
N ILE A 70 -42.95 0.84 18.43
CA ILE A 70 -42.23 1.28 19.63
C ILE A 70 -43.24 1.57 20.72
N GLN A 71 -43.24 0.74 21.75
CA GLN A 71 -44.09 0.86 22.94
C GLN A 71 -43.67 2.12 23.76
N PRO A 72 -44.55 2.64 24.62
CA PRO A 72 -44.19 3.69 25.58
C PRO A 72 -42.92 3.35 26.36
N ALA A 73 -42.03 4.33 26.52
CA ALA A 73 -40.70 4.20 27.18
C ALA A 73 -39.72 3.20 26.51
N GLN A 74 -40.03 2.69 25.31
CA GLN A 74 -39.17 1.79 24.56
C GLN A 74 -38.48 2.53 23.41
N GLN A 75 -37.52 1.84 22.77
CA GLN A 75 -36.79 2.34 21.61
C GLN A 75 -36.74 1.28 20.50
N GLY A 76 -36.60 1.75 19.27
CA GLY A 76 -36.35 0.94 18.08
C GLY A 76 -35.28 1.55 17.22
N SER A 77 -34.52 0.73 16.49
CA SER A 77 -33.36 1.18 15.74
C SER A 77 -33.32 0.63 14.32
N CYS A 78 -32.78 1.43 13.38
CA CYS A 78 -32.47 0.99 12.02
C CYS A 78 -31.04 1.37 11.67
N THR A 79 -30.29 0.44 11.08
CA THR A 79 -28.96 0.70 10.53
C THR A 79 -29.07 1.02 9.05
N PHE A 80 -28.53 2.14 8.61
CA PHE A 80 -28.63 2.63 7.24
C PHE A 80 -27.39 2.25 6.42
N THR A 81 -27.51 1.20 5.61
CA THR A 81 -26.42 0.66 4.77
C THR A 81 -26.40 1.20 3.35
N GLN A 82 -27.39 2.00 2.93
CA GLN A 82 -27.48 2.62 1.61
C GLN A 82 -27.46 4.14 1.75
N SER A 83 -26.69 4.82 0.92
CA SER A 83 -26.67 6.29 0.86
C SER A 83 -27.90 6.83 0.14
N GLY A 84 -28.38 8.00 0.57
CA GLY A 84 -29.56 8.64 0.01
C GLY A 84 -30.39 9.35 1.08
N LYS A 85 -31.54 9.89 0.66
CA LYS A 85 -32.51 10.47 1.58
C LYS A 85 -33.72 9.54 1.71
N PHE A 86 -33.98 9.11 2.93
CA PHE A 86 -35.07 8.21 3.28
C PHE A 86 -36.07 8.97 4.15
N ASN A 87 -37.27 9.20 3.63
CA ASN A 87 -38.34 9.80 4.41
C ASN A 87 -38.98 8.74 5.29
N TYR A 88 -39.38 9.13 6.49
CA TYR A 88 -40.13 8.26 7.38
C TYR A 88 -41.37 8.96 7.93
N SER A 89 -42.33 8.19 8.37
CA SER A 89 -43.54 8.68 8.99
C SER A 89 -44.03 7.73 10.05
N ASP A 90 -44.83 8.26 10.95
CA ASP A 90 -45.67 7.43 11.86
C ASP A 90 -47.09 7.36 11.32
N PRO A 91 -47.54 6.24 10.74
CA PRO A 91 -48.89 6.09 10.19
C PRO A 91 -49.96 6.02 11.26
N THR A 92 -49.60 5.78 12.53
CA THR A 92 -50.58 5.72 13.65
C THR A 92 -50.97 7.12 14.15
N GLN A 93 -50.22 8.15 13.72
CA GLN A 93 -50.42 9.53 14.14
C GLN A 93 -50.76 10.44 12.95
N LYS A 94 -51.63 11.43 13.19
CA LYS A 94 -51.97 12.43 12.17
C LYS A 94 -51.09 13.69 12.28
N GLY A 95 -50.71 14.20 11.12
CA GLY A 95 -50.02 15.50 11.01
C GLY A 95 -48.55 15.39 10.69
N SER A 96 -48.00 16.44 10.08
CA SER A 96 -46.61 16.53 9.56
C SER A 96 -45.54 16.45 10.65
N LYS A 97 -45.91 16.73 11.91
CA LYS A 97 -45.02 16.67 13.06
C LYS A 97 -44.50 15.23 13.38
N PHE A 98 -45.15 14.21 12.81
CA PHE A 98 -44.74 12.81 12.92
C PHE A 98 -44.08 12.29 11.63
N ASN A 99 -43.59 13.19 10.77
CA ASN A 99 -42.84 12.88 9.58
C ASN A 99 -41.41 13.39 9.72
N GLY A 100 -40.46 12.73 9.08
CA GLY A 100 -39.08 13.17 9.06
C GLY A 100 -38.27 12.52 7.95
N SER A 101 -36.96 12.75 8.00
CA SER A 101 -36.04 12.14 7.03
C SER A 101 -34.70 11.77 7.66
N VAL A 102 -34.13 10.69 7.16
CA VAL A 102 -32.72 10.32 7.39
C VAL A 102 -31.95 10.55 6.10
N THR A 103 -31.02 11.49 6.13
CA THR A 103 -30.07 11.70 5.02
C THR A 103 -28.80 10.90 5.30
N VAL A 104 -28.53 9.88 4.49
CA VAL A 104 -27.38 8.98 4.63
C VAL A 104 -26.29 9.42 3.66
N GLN A 105 -25.19 9.91 4.19
CA GLN A 105 -24.04 10.30 3.41
C GLN A 105 -23.27 9.05 2.95
N ALA A 106 -22.92 9.00 1.67
CA ALA A 106 -22.08 7.93 1.15
C ALA A 106 -20.72 7.91 1.85
N ALA A 107 -20.21 6.73 2.11
CA ALA A 107 -18.83 6.59 2.58
C ALA A 107 -17.85 7.18 1.54
N PRO A 108 -16.80 7.90 1.96
CA PRO A 108 -15.84 8.45 1.02
C PRO A 108 -15.14 7.34 0.23
N LEU A 109 -15.05 7.55 -1.08
CA LEU A 109 -14.32 6.62 -1.93
C LEU A 109 -12.85 6.64 -1.55
N SER A 110 -12.27 5.47 -1.30
CA SER A 110 -10.84 5.31 -1.06
C SER A 110 -10.30 4.04 -1.69
N VAL A 111 -9.03 4.09 -2.08
CA VAL A 111 -8.26 2.95 -2.55
C VAL A 111 -6.95 2.90 -1.77
N THR A 112 -6.50 1.71 -1.42
CA THR A 112 -5.18 1.50 -0.82
C THR A 112 -4.21 0.94 -1.85
N LEU A 113 -2.90 1.19 -1.67
CA LEU A 113 -1.86 0.58 -2.50
C LEU A 113 -0.60 0.36 -1.67
N GLN A 114 -0.11 -0.87 -1.66
CA GLN A 114 1.11 -1.27 -0.98
C GLN A 114 2.00 -2.07 -1.93
N SER A 115 3.28 -2.20 -1.59
CA SER A 115 4.23 -3.05 -2.29
C SER A 115 4.88 -4.04 -1.32
N SER A 116 4.97 -5.30 -1.70
CA SER A 116 5.60 -6.36 -0.89
C SER A 116 7.09 -6.11 -0.65
N LYS A 117 7.75 -5.39 -1.55
CA LYS A 117 9.15 -4.97 -1.44
C LYS A 117 9.31 -3.54 -1.91
N LYS A 118 9.70 -2.65 -0.99
CA LYS A 118 9.96 -1.22 -1.31
C LYS A 118 11.28 -0.99 -2.05
N ILE A 119 12.23 -1.92 -1.97
CA ILE A 119 13.52 -1.86 -2.65
C ILE A 119 13.81 -3.22 -3.28
N LEU A 120 14.14 -3.21 -4.58
CA LEU A 120 14.50 -4.39 -5.37
C LEU A 120 15.96 -4.31 -5.84
N ILE A 121 16.58 -5.46 -6.02
CA ILE A 121 17.77 -5.57 -6.86
C ILE A 121 17.28 -5.67 -8.30
N PHE A 122 17.94 -5.00 -9.24
CA PHE A 122 17.64 -5.01 -10.67
C PHE A 122 17.32 -6.41 -11.19
N GLY A 123 16.19 -6.55 -11.88
CA GLY A 123 15.63 -7.83 -12.34
C GLY A 123 14.79 -8.57 -11.29
N GLY A 124 14.60 -8.02 -10.10
CA GLY A 124 13.68 -8.53 -9.09
C GLY A 124 12.25 -8.08 -9.33
N SER A 125 11.30 -8.65 -8.57
CA SER A 125 9.87 -8.33 -8.63
C SER A 125 9.31 -7.93 -7.27
N SER A 126 8.23 -7.16 -7.29
CA SER A 126 7.40 -6.83 -6.13
C SER A 126 5.94 -7.01 -6.49
N THR A 127 5.12 -7.46 -5.55
CA THR A 127 3.67 -7.48 -5.70
C THR A 127 3.11 -6.17 -5.18
N LEU A 128 2.38 -5.47 -6.02
CA LEU A 128 1.48 -4.38 -5.62
C LEU A 128 0.18 -5.01 -5.15
N SER A 129 -0.38 -4.54 -4.06
CA SER A 129 -1.67 -5.00 -3.54
C SER A 129 -2.43 -3.86 -2.87
N GLY A 130 -3.74 -3.95 -2.86
CA GLY A 130 -4.60 -2.95 -2.23
C GLY A 130 -6.05 -3.39 -2.18
N THR A 131 -6.88 -2.50 -1.67
CA THR A 131 -8.34 -2.68 -1.55
C THR A 131 -9.06 -1.40 -1.92
N VAL A 132 -10.29 -1.51 -2.37
CA VAL A 132 -11.22 -0.40 -2.58
C VAL A 132 -12.25 -0.34 -1.45
N SER A 133 -12.71 0.86 -1.10
CA SER A 133 -13.62 1.05 0.05
C SER A 133 -15.02 0.46 -0.15
N SER A 134 -15.44 0.13 -1.38
CA SER A 134 -16.72 -0.56 -1.62
C SER A 134 -16.70 -2.02 -1.14
N ALA A 135 -15.52 -2.61 -0.96
CA ALA A 135 -15.30 -4.03 -0.67
C ALA A 135 -15.97 -5.00 -1.67
N GLN A 136 -16.42 -4.49 -2.84
CA GLN A 136 -17.11 -5.29 -3.85
C GLN A 136 -16.15 -6.00 -4.79
N THR A 137 -16.55 -7.17 -5.27
CA THR A 137 -15.89 -7.93 -6.33
C THR A 137 -16.26 -7.34 -7.69
N GLY A 138 -15.33 -7.40 -8.66
CA GLY A 138 -15.58 -6.97 -10.04
C GLY A 138 -15.41 -5.47 -10.31
N GLU A 139 -15.06 -4.68 -9.29
CA GLU A 139 -14.77 -3.25 -9.46
C GLU A 139 -13.48 -3.05 -10.26
N HIS A 140 -13.50 -2.11 -11.21
CA HIS A 140 -12.34 -1.84 -12.06
C HIS A 140 -11.33 -0.92 -11.38
N VAL A 141 -10.10 -1.38 -11.20
CA VAL A 141 -8.95 -0.62 -10.67
C VAL A 141 -7.89 -0.48 -11.76
N THR A 142 -7.48 0.74 -12.06
CA THR A 142 -6.38 1.01 -12.99
C THR A 142 -5.07 1.17 -12.22
N ILE A 143 -4.05 0.41 -12.61
CA ILE A 143 -2.68 0.61 -12.14
C ILE A 143 -1.91 1.43 -13.15
N LEU A 144 -1.32 2.53 -12.68
CA LEU A 144 -0.47 3.41 -13.47
C LEU A 144 0.97 3.32 -12.95
N SER A 145 1.92 3.64 -13.80
CA SER A 145 3.35 3.69 -13.48
C SER A 145 3.99 4.99 -13.95
N GLN A 146 4.93 5.49 -13.16
CA GLN A 146 5.76 6.62 -13.49
C GLN A 146 7.23 6.25 -13.18
N PRO A 147 7.95 5.65 -14.14
CA PRO A 147 9.38 5.41 -14.01
C PRO A 147 10.15 6.72 -13.83
N CYS A 148 11.24 6.67 -13.10
CA CYS A 148 12.14 7.82 -12.91
C CYS A 148 12.54 8.42 -14.26
N GLY A 149 12.45 9.74 -14.36
CA GLY A 149 12.67 10.50 -15.60
C GLY A 149 11.40 10.79 -16.39
N GLN A 150 10.28 10.16 -16.04
CA GLN A 150 8.96 10.49 -16.62
C GLN A 150 8.24 11.51 -15.75
N THR A 151 7.57 12.47 -16.38
CA THR A 151 6.83 13.54 -15.68
C THR A 151 5.37 13.17 -15.40
N ALA A 152 4.82 12.22 -16.14
CA ALA A 152 3.42 11.79 -16.03
C ALA A 152 3.31 10.28 -15.74
N PHE A 153 2.20 9.90 -15.11
CA PHE A 153 1.80 8.51 -14.98
C PHE A 153 1.25 7.99 -16.32
N SER A 154 1.64 6.78 -16.69
CA SER A 154 1.08 6.03 -17.82
C SER A 154 0.36 4.78 -17.31
N GLN A 155 -0.71 4.38 -17.99
CA GLN A 155 -1.44 3.17 -17.63
C GLN A 155 -0.55 1.93 -17.85
N LEU A 156 -0.49 1.10 -16.83
CA LEU A 156 0.24 -0.18 -16.85
C LEU A 156 -0.71 -1.35 -17.09
N THR A 157 -1.83 -1.38 -16.38
CA THR A 157 -2.85 -2.44 -16.50
C THR A 157 -4.18 -2.00 -15.88
N GLY A 158 -5.27 -2.68 -16.25
CA GLY A 158 -6.55 -2.68 -15.55
C GLY A 158 -6.74 -4.01 -14.81
N LEU A 159 -7.33 -3.97 -13.63
CA LEU A 159 -7.60 -5.11 -12.77
C LEU A 159 -9.05 -5.09 -12.32
N SER A 160 -9.65 -6.25 -12.13
CA SER A 160 -10.92 -6.39 -11.41
C SER A 160 -10.64 -6.78 -9.96
N THR A 161 -11.38 -6.20 -9.03
CA THR A 161 -11.29 -6.58 -7.62
C THR A 161 -11.84 -7.97 -7.37
N THR A 162 -11.31 -8.64 -6.37
CA THR A 162 -11.78 -9.91 -5.83
C THR A 162 -12.57 -9.68 -4.54
N THR A 163 -12.92 -10.74 -3.82
CA THR A 163 -13.63 -10.68 -2.53
C THR A 163 -12.99 -9.66 -1.59
N GLY A 164 -13.83 -8.84 -0.95
CA GLY A 164 -13.39 -7.75 -0.08
C GLY A 164 -12.78 -6.55 -0.82
N GLY A 165 -13.06 -6.40 -2.12
CA GLY A 165 -12.55 -5.30 -2.93
C GLY A 165 -11.04 -5.35 -3.16
N ALA A 166 -10.41 -6.51 -2.98
CA ALA A 166 -8.96 -6.67 -3.07
C ALA A 166 -8.47 -6.77 -4.52
N PHE A 167 -7.24 -6.29 -4.76
CA PHE A 167 -6.56 -6.44 -6.05
C PHE A 167 -5.05 -6.65 -5.83
N SER A 168 -4.39 -7.28 -6.80
CA SER A 168 -2.94 -7.44 -6.78
C SER A 168 -2.36 -7.52 -8.18
N TYR A 169 -1.10 -7.07 -8.34
CA TYR A 169 -0.37 -7.11 -9.59
C TYR A 169 1.15 -7.21 -9.35
N VAL A 170 1.85 -8.04 -10.11
CA VAL A 170 3.30 -8.21 -10.01
C VAL A 170 4.00 -7.24 -10.96
N VAL A 171 4.93 -6.43 -10.41
CA VAL A 171 5.75 -5.47 -11.17
C VAL A 171 7.23 -5.84 -11.14
N LYS A 172 7.95 -5.52 -12.22
CA LYS A 172 9.40 -5.71 -12.37
C LYS A 172 10.05 -4.40 -12.84
N PRO A 173 10.10 -3.37 -11.97
CA PRO A 173 10.67 -2.08 -12.38
C PRO A 173 12.16 -2.21 -12.68
N THR A 174 12.61 -1.50 -13.71
CA THR A 174 14.03 -1.38 -14.09
C THR A 174 14.69 -0.14 -13.52
N LEU A 175 13.90 0.84 -13.07
CA LEU A 175 14.28 2.10 -12.42
C LEU A 175 13.41 2.32 -11.19
N ASN A 176 13.79 3.24 -10.31
CA ASN A 176 12.88 3.73 -9.27
C ASN A 176 11.58 4.15 -9.95
N THR A 177 10.46 3.60 -9.51
CA THR A 177 9.15 3.79 -10.16
C THR A 177 8.09 4.09 -9.11
N ASN A 178 7.33 5.16 -9.34
CA ASN A 178 6.09 5.41 -8.63
C ASN A 178 4.97 4.62 -9.30
N TYR A 179 4.16 3.92 -8.51
CA TYR A 179 2.95 3.24 -8.94
C TYR A 179 1.75 3.91 -8.31
N GLN A 180 0.67 4.05 -9.06
CA GLN A 180 -0.58 4.60 -8.59
C GLN A 180 -1.71 3.64 -8.91
N ALA A 181 -2.54 3.34 -7.93
CA ALA A 181 -3.86 2.74 -8.15
C ALA A 181 -4.89 3.85 -8.28
N LYS A 182 -5.76 3.73 -9.26
CA LYS A 182 -6.91 4.63 -9.47
C LYS A 182 -8.18 3.79 -9.51
N TRP A 183 -9.12 4.16 -8.66
CA TRP A 183 -10.46 3.58 -8.60
C TRP A 183 -11.49 4.70 -8.49
N LYS A 184 -12.34 4.84 -9.54
CA LYS A 184 -13.25 6.01 -9.66
C LYS A 184 -12.44 7.31 -9.53
N THR A 185 -12.72 8.14 -8.53
CA THR A 185 -11.99 9.39 -8.23
C THR A 185 -10.87 9.21 -7.20
N ALA A 186 -10.84 8.06 -6.51
CA ALA A 186 -9.83 7.79 -5.48
C ALA A 186 -8.51 7.33 -6.09
N THR A 187 -7.39 7.77 -5.49
CA THR A 187 -6.04 7.36 -5.89
C THR A 187 -5.16 7.05 -4.68
N ALA A 188 -4.24 6.10 -4.85
CA ALA A 188 -3.18 5.82 -3.87
C ALA A 188 -1.87 5.56 -4.60
N THR A 189 -0.75 5.98 -4.01
CA THR A 189 0.56 5.89 -4.65
C THR A 189 1.57 5.17 -3.75
N VAL A 190 2.45 4.36 -4.37
CA VAL A 190 3.58 3.71 -3.71
C VAL A 190 4.81 3.77 -4.60
N THR A 191 6.00 3.96 -3.99
CA THR A 191 7.28 3.95 -4.70
C THR A 191 7.98 2.62 -4.49
N VAL A 192 8.41 1.98 -5.60
CA VAL A 192 9.34 0.84 -5.58
C VAL A 192 10.69 1.31 -6.12
N LYS A 193 11.71 1.22 -5.27
CA LYS A 193 13.08 1.63 -5.60
C LYS A 193 13.88 0.45 -6.14
N VAL A 194 14.86 0.73 -7.01
CA VAL A 194 15.71 -0.29 -7.64
C VAL A 194 17.18 -0.01 -7.33
N ARG A 195 17.90 -1.05 -6.94
CA ARG A 195 19.37 -1.07 -6.84
C ARG A 195 19.95 -1.72 -8.08
N PRO A 196 20.98 -1.15 -8.70
CA PRO A 196 21.75 -1.89 -9.70
C PRO A 196 22.23 -3.22 -9.11
N ARG A 197 22.25 -4.27 -9.92
CA ARG A 197 22.79 -5.56 -9.50
C ARG A 197 24.30 -5.51 -9.60
N VAL A 198 24.98 -5.35 -8.47
CA VAL A 198 26.45 -5.35 -8.37
C VAL A 198 26.95 -6.76 -8.08
N ARG A 199 27.88 -7.27 -8.87
CA ARG A 199 28.53 -8.56 -8.64
C ARG A 199 30.05 -8.39 -8.62
N LEU A 200 30.67 -8.99 -7.61
CA LEU A 200 32.12 -9.13 -7.50
C LEU A 200 32.47 -10.58 -7.71
N ALA A 201 33.42 -10.87 -8.57
CA ALA A 201 33.99 -12.19 -8.76
C ALA A 201 35.52 -12.13 -8.63
N ARG A 202 36.13 -13.19 -8.09
CA ARG A 202 37.55 -13.44 -8.09
C ARG A 202 37.84 -14.48 -9.17
N PHE A 203 38.77 -14.21 -10.08
CA PHE A 203 39.12 -15.14 -11.14
C PHE A 203 40.60 -15.62 -11.06
N ALA A 204 41.42 -14.94 -10.26
CA ALA A 204 42.76 -15.37 -9.91
C ALA A 204 43.19 -14.74 -8.58
N ALA A 205 44.32 -15.15 -8.02
CA ALA A 205 44.91 -14.58 -6.81
C ALA A 205 45.10 -13.08 -6.99
N GLY A 206 44.45 -12.27 -6.12
CA GLY A 206 44.52 -10.82 -6.18
C GLY A 206 43.88 -10.19 -7.43
N ARG A 207 43.20 -10.94 -8.29
CA ARG A 207 42.52 -10.44 -9.49
C ARG A 207 41.01 -10.61 -9.37
N PHE A 208 40.28 -9.52 -9.60
CA PHE A 208 38.84 -9.41 -9.41
C PHE A 208 38.18 -8.77 -10.64
N SER A 209 36.90 -9.11 -10.84
CA SER A 209 36.00 -8.38 -11.73
C SER A 209 34.80 -7.84 -10.96
N ALA A 210 34.45 -6.58 -11.21
CA ALA A 210 33.21 -5.97 -10.76
C ALA A 210 32.28 -5.81 -11.96
N LYS A 211 31.04 -6.28 -11.84
CA LYS A 211 29.97 -6.14 -12.85
C LYS A 211 28.78 -5.44 -12.23
N VAL A 212 28.23 -4.44 -12.93
CA VAL A 212 27.01 -3.73 -12.55
C VAL A 212 26.00 -3.92 -13.67
N THR A 213 24.86 -4.51 -13.34
CA THR A 213 23.75 -4.73 -14.29
C THR A 213 22.59 -3.82 -13.94
N ALA A 214 22.09 -3.09 -14.94
CA ALA A 214 21.00 -2.11 -14.80
C ALA A 214 20.32 -1.84 -16.15
N ALA A 215 19.36 -0.93 -16.21
CA ALA A 215 18.75 -0.49 -17.47
C ALA A 215 19.60 0.54 -18.23
N THR A 216 20.53 1.20 -17.55
CA THR A 216 21.40 2.23 -18.11
C THR A 216 22.87 1.89 -17.87
N PRO A 217 23.81 2.32 -18.74
CA PRO A 217 25.23 2.10 -18.54
C PRO A 217 25.80 2.95 -17.40
N PHE A 218 26.82 2.44 -16.75
CA PHE A 218 27.58 3.12 -15.70
C PHE A 218 29.06 3.35 -16.09
N THR A 219 29.34 3.46 -17.39
CA THR A 219 30.69 3.76 -17.89
C THR A 219 31.22 5.06 -17.29
N GLY A 220 32.48 5.07 -16.81
CA GLY A 220 33.06 6.21 -16.11
C GLY A 220 32.69 6.37 -14.65
N LYS A 221 31.62 5.67 -14.18
CA LYS A 221 31.28 5.59 -12.76
C LYS A 221 32.18 4.59 -12.05
N TYR A 222 32.17 4.60 -10.71
CA TYR A 222 32.99 3.66 -9.95
C TYR A 222 32.17 2.87 -8.92
N VAL A 223 32.65 1.67 -8.61
CA VAL A 223 32.30 0.94 -7.40
C VAL A 223 33.45 1.02 -6.41
N ILE A 224 33.15 0.97 -5.11
CA ILE A 224 34.12 0.89 -4.04
C ILE A 224 34.34 -0.58 -3.73
N PHE A 225 35.54 -1.09 -3.95
CA PHE A 225 35.96 -2.39 -3.44
C PHE A 225 36.21 -2.26 -1.94
N GLN A 226 35.50 -3.05 -1.14
CA GLN A 226 35.51 -2.99 0.33
C GLN A 226 35.95 -4.33 0.90
N ARG A 227 36.66 -4.28 2.03
CA ARG A 227 36.90 -5.43 2.93
C ARG A 227 36.12 -5.29 4.22
N TYR A 228 35.68 -6.38 4.79
CA TYR A 228 35.11 -6.36 6.13
C TYR A 228 36.23 -6.33 7.16
N SER A 229 36.17 -5.41 8.11
CA SER A 229 37.07 -5.33 9.27
C SER A 229 36.32 -5.90 10.49
N SER A 230 36.78 -7.03 11.02
CA SER A 230 36.21 -7.62 12.23
C SER A 230 36.43 -6.76 13.47
N SER A 231 37.60 -6.11 13.57
CA SER A 231 37.92 -5.21 14.68
C SER A 231 37.04 -3.95 14.73
N LEU A 232 36.60 -3.46 13.56
CA LEU A 232 35.73 -2.28 13.47
C LEU A 232 34.26 -2.67 13.21
N SER A 233 33.95 -3.95 13.10
CA SER A 233 32.62 -4.49 12.76
C SER A 233 31.94 -3.81 11.57
N ARG A 234 32.73 -3.33 10.58
CA ARG A 234 32.24 -2.59 9.42
C ARG A 234 33.00 -2.86 8.13
N TRP A 235 32.40 -2.45 7.02
CA TRP A 235 33.03 -2.47 5.71
C TRP A 235 33.94 -1.26 5.55
N VAL A 236 35.19 -1.52 5.16
CA VAL A 236 36.23 -0.51 4.96
C VAL A 236 36.55 -0.42 3.48
N ALA A 237 36.61 0.78 2.94
CA ALA A 237 36.99 1.03 1.56
C ALA A 237 38.47 0.65 1.36
N VAL A 238 38.75 -0.05 0.27
CA VAL A 238 40.09 -0.44 -0.13
C VAL A 238 40.49 0.36 -1.38
N LYS A 239 39.58 0.42 -2.37
CA LYS A 239 39.91 0.99 -3.68
C LYS A 239 38.62 1.42 -4.41
N ARG A 240 38.69 2.51 -5.17
CA ARG A 240 37.72 2.86 -6.21
C ARG A 240 38.05 2.09 -7.48
N VAL A 241 37.04 1.47 -8.09
CA VAL A 241 37.20 0.71 -9.34
C VAL A 241 36.27 1.32 -10.39
N TYR A 242 36.86 2.02 -11.34
CA TYR A 242 36.13 2.67 -12.42
C TYR A 242 35.66 1.61 -13.43
N LEU A 243 34.40 1.67 -13.78
CA LEU A 243 33.76 0.79 -14.75
C LEU A 243 34.07 1.28 -16.16
N LYS A 244 34.50 0.37 -17.03
CA LYS A 244 35.07 0.74 -18.35
C LYS A 244 34.33 0.12 -19.51
N THR A 245 33.99 -1.15 -19.43
CA THR A 245 33.40 -1.94 -20.52
C THR A 245 31.92 -2.06 -20.37
N THR A 246 31.17 -1.71 -21.39
CA THR A 246 29.71 -1.86 -21.44
C THR A 246 29.32 -2.88 -22.49
N THR A 247 28.42 -3.78 -22.15
CA THR A 247 27.84 -4.80 -23.04
C THR A 247 26.31 -4.85 -22.83
N GLY A 248 25.60 -5.31 -23.88
CA GLY A 248 24.13 -5.34 -23.87
C GLY A 248 23.51 -3.98 -24.20
N THR A 249 22.19 -4.01 -24.39
CA THR A 249 21.36 -2.83 -24.72
C THR A 249 20.26 -2.69 -23.70
N ALA A 250 19.71 -1.47 -23.56
CA ALA A 250 18.57 -1.24 -22.69
C ALA A 250 17.39 -2.19 -23.03
N PRO A 251 16.68 -2.70 -22.04
CA PRO A 251 16.77 -2.41 -20.61
C PRO A 251 17.73 -3.31 -19.81
N LEU A 252 18.65 -4.03 -20.45
CA LEU A 252 19.60 -4.94 -19.81
C LEU A 252 21.03 -4.61 -20.19
N VAL A 253 21.68 -3.72 -19.45
CA VAL A 253 23.04 -3.27 -19.68
C VAL A 253 23.95 -3.77 -18.58
N VAL A 254 25.13 -4.29 -18.94
CA VAL A 254 26.18 -4.70 -18.02
C VAL A 254 27.39 -3.80 -18.21
N THR A 255 27.79 -3.11 -17.15
CA THR A 255 29.02 -2.33 -17.14
C THR A 255 30.03 -2.98 -16.19
N SER A 256 31.26 -3.16 -16.60
CA SER A 256 32.24 -3.95 -15.86
C SER A 256 33.65 -3.36 -15.85
N ALA A 257 34.46 -3.85 -14.92
CA ALA A 257 35.88 -3.63 -14.85
C ALA A 257 36.62 -4.79 -14.20
N THR A 258 37.81 -5.07 -14.65
CA THR A 258 38.77 -5.97 -13.98
C THR A 258 39.80 -5.15 -13.24
N PHE A 259 40.27 -5.65 -12.09
CA PHE A 259 41.28 -4.94 -11.31
C PHE A 259 42.13 -5.89 -10.44
N ARG A 260 43.27 -5.39 -9.97
CA ARG A 260 44.15 -6.07 -9.01
C ARG A 260 44.00 -5.43 -7.63
N SER A 261 44.11 -6.22 -6.57
CA SER A 261 44.16 -5.76 -5.18
C SER A 261 45.07 -6.64 -4.35
N LYS A 262 45.88 -6.02 -3.51
CA LYS A 262 46.77 -6.70 -2.54
C LYS A 262 46.08 -7.03 -1.21
N VAL A 263 44.74 -7.20 -1.19
CA VAL A 263 43.99 -7.60 0.02
C VAL A 263 44.47 -9.00 0.45
N LYS A 264 44.71 -9.18 1.76
CA LYS A 264 45.10 -10.48 2.32
C LYS A 264 44.05 -11.55 1.93
N ALA A 265 44.52 -12.77 1.68
CA ALA A 265 43.65 -13.90 1.33
C ALA A 265 42.61 -14.19 2.43
N ARG A 266 41.48 -14.81 2.04
CA ARG A 266 40.38 -15.26 2.92
C ARG A 266 39.59 -14.15 3.63
N LEU A 267 39.86 -12.87 3.39
CA LEU A 267 39.01 -11.79 3.92
C LEU A 267 37.67 -11.72 3.17
N ARG A 268 36.62 -11.33 3.89
CA ARG A 268 35.32 -11.02 3.26
C ARG A 268 35.44 -9.69 2.50
N VAL A 269 35.13 -9.73 1.21
CA VAL A 269 35.18 -8.54 0.31
C VAL A 269 33.88 -8.42 -0.46
N ARG A 270 33.55 -7.19 -0.84
CA ARG A 270 32.40 -6.87 -1.70
C ARG A 270 32.68 -5.66 -2.56
N ALA A 271 31.88 -5.44 -3.60
CA ALA A 271 31.79 -4.19 -4.31
C ALA A 271 30.56 -3.41 -3.84
N PHE A 272 30.69 -2.11 -3.65
CA PHE A 272 29.61 -1.20 -3.26
C PHE A 272 29.57 -0.04 -4.24
N MET A 273 28.39 0.22 -4.81
CA MET A 273 28.17 1.38 -5.69
C MET A 273 27.43 2.46 -4.91
N PRO A 274 28.08 3.58 -4.55
CA PRO A 274 27.49 4.63 -3.74
C PRO A 274 26.40 5.39 -4.47
N GLN A 275 25.53 6.08 -3.72
CA GLN A 275 24.41 6.85 -4.27
C GLN A 275 24.87 7.90 -5.29
N THR A 276 26.00 8.54 -5.05
CA THR A 276 26.60 9.54 -5.96
C THR A 276 26.96 8.97 -7.34
N GLN A 277 27.08 7.65 -7.47
CA GLN A 277 27.45 6.98 -8.71
C GLN A 277 26.27 6.35 -9.45
N VAL A 278 25.17 6.07 -8.75
CA VAL A 278 23.97 5.46 -9.37
C VAL A 278 22.97 6.51 -9.89
N GLY A 279 23.10 7.77 -9.47
CA GLY A 279 22.18 8.85 -9.85
C GLY A 279 20.81 8.75 -9.15
N ALA A 280 19.87 9.59 -9.59
CA ALA A 280 18.55 9.73 -8.95
C ALA A 280 17.62 8.52 -9.20
N CYS A 281 17.77 7.86 -10.35
CA CYS A 281 16.86 6.80 -10.77
C CYS A 281 17.15 5.42 -10.16
N TYR A 282 18.18 5.32 -9.32
CA TYR A 282 18.53 4.13 -8.57
C TYR A 282 18.86 4.47 -7.11
N VAL A 283 18.84 3.47 -6.24
CA VAL A 283 19.46 3.55 -4.91
C VAL A 283 20.79 2.81 -4.89
N ALA A 284 21.67 3.16 -3.96
CA ALA A 284 23.02 2.60 -3.84
C ALA A 284 23.06 1.07 -3.99
N GLY A 285 23.98 0.56 -4.81
CA GLY A 285 24.13 -0.85 -5.12
C GLY A 285 25.03 -1.57 -4.12
N ILE A 286 24.56 -2.70 -3.60
CA ILE A 286 25.33 -3.56 -2.68
C ILE A 286 25.61 -4.88 -3.40
N GLY A 287 26.90 -5.20 -3.57
CA GLY A 287 27.32 -6.44 -4.20
C GLY A 287 27.33 -7.64 -3.26
N ASN A 288 27.47 -8.81 -3.86
CA ASN A 288 27.68 -10.05 -3.12
C ASN A 288 28.98 -10.02 -2.31
N VAL A 289 29.04 -10.81 -1.26
CA VAL A 289 30.24 -11.01 -0.45
C VAL A 289 30.94 -12.27 -0.92
N ILE A 290 32.25 -12.16 -1.17
CA ILE A 290 33.11 -13.29 -1.51
C ILE A 290 34.35 -13.29 -0.60
N ARG A 291 35.17 -14.36 -0.69
CA ARG A 291 36.50 -14.42 -0.09
C ARG A 291 37.55 -13.91 -1.08
N SER A 292 38.49 -13.11 -0.58
CA SER A 292 39.61 -12.57 -1.36
C SER A 292 40.64 -13.63 -1.73
#